data_21f06d03341a097967a6cbdbc69a9788
#
_entry.id   21f06d03341a097967a6cbdbc69a9788
#
_cell.length_a   1.000
_cell.length_b   1.000
_cell.length_c   1.000
_cell.angle_alpha   90.00
_cell.angle_beta   90.00
_cell.angle_gamma   90.00
#
_symmetry.space_group_name_H-M   'P 1'
#
loop_
_entity.id
_entity.type
_entity.pdbx_description
1 polymer ?
#
loop_
_entity_poly.entity_id
_entity_poly.type
_entity_poly.pdbx_seq_one_letter_code
_entity_poly.pdbx_strand_id
1 'polypeptide(L)'
;MSWPFEPLKPFAYDLVVADPPWPWETYSAKGQEKSPEAQYQTMSLGDIAALPVGDLIAPGGALICWATWPLVATGAVERCMRAWGFPPITGGGWAKRTVNGKLRWGTGYRNRSLCEPYFVAALPGAPVVDGRRFPNLIETLISELEAVSFDGLAREHSRKPDEFYALLAELSPGARRLELFSRETRPGWDGWGNEIAKFDGETCGEPA
;
A
#
# COMPACT_ATOMS: atom_id res chain seq x y z
N MET A 1 -10.31 21.02 15.09
CA MET A 1 -9.49 19.80 15.12
C MET A 1 -8.13 20.15 14.53
N SER A 2 -7.04 19.64 15.09
CA SER A 2 -5.68 19.84 14.52
C SER A 2 -5.57 19.02 13.23
N TRP A 3 -4.76 19.49 12.29
CA TRP A 3 -4.45 18.77 11.05
C TRP A 3 -3.62 17.52 11.36
N PRO A 4 -4.10 16.30 11.08
CA PRO A 4 -3.43 15.08 11.52
C PRO A 4 -2.19 14.72 10.70
N PHE A 5 -2.01 15.34 9.52
CA PHE A 5 -0.94 15.01 8.58
C PHE A 5 0.20 16.04 8.58
N GLU A 6 0.39 16.81 9.65
CA GLU A 6 1.53 17.71 9.68
C GLU A 6 2.87 16.96 9.45
N PRO A 7 3.80 17.53 8.68
CA PRO A 7 3.79 18.88 8.06
C PRO A 7 3.20 18.97 6.65
N LEU A 8 2.47 17.95 6.19
CA LEU A 8 1.87 17.94 4.86
C LEU A 8 0.81 19.03 4.70
N LYS A 9 0.72 19.58 3.49
CA LYS A 9 -0.25 20.63 3.19
C LYS A 9 -1.52 20.06 2.56
N PRO A 10 -2.71 20.57 2.92
CA PRO A 10 -3.95 20.20 2.27
C PRO A 10 -3.92 20.51 0.76
N PHE A 11 -4.62 19.69 -0.02
CA PHE A 11 -4.82 19.83 -1.46
C PHE A 11 -3.55 20.02 -2.28
N ALA A 12 -2.46 19.38 -1.81
CA ALA A 12 -1.15 19.60 -2.38
C ALA A 12 -0.67 18.49 -3.30
N TYR A 13 -1.30 17.32 -3.30
CA TYR A 13 -0.79 16.14 -3.97
C TYR A 13 -1.67 15.71 -5.14
N ASP A 14 -1.03 15.46 -6.28
CA ASP A 14 -1.69 14.99 -7.49
C ASP A 14 -1.92 13.48 -7.45
N LEU A 15 -1.05 12.74 -6.75
CA LEU A 15 -1.14 11.30 -6.57
C LEU A 15 -0.82 10.93 -5.12
N VAL A 16 -1.75 10.25 -4.47
CA VAL A 16 -1.57 9.69 -3.14
C VAL A 16 -1.64 8.17 -3.22
N VAL A 17 -0.64 7.50 -2.67
CA VAL A 17 -0.67 6.05 -2.41
C VAL A 17 -0.80 5.85 -0.91
N ALA A 18 -1.80 5.09 -0.48
CA ALA A 18 -2.04 4.77 0.92
C ALA A 18 -1.93 3.27 1.17
N ASP A 19 -1.17 2.89 2.20
CA ASP A 19 -1.10 1.52 2.72
C ASP A 19 -1.48 1.53 4.21
N PRO A 20 -2.77 1.71 4.54
CA PRO A 20 -3.19 1.84 5.93
C PRO A 20 -2.79 0.62 6.77
N PRO A 21 -2.46 0.81 8.05
CA PRO A 21 -2.18 -0.28 8.98
C PRO A 21 -3.50 -0.97 9.36
N TRP A 22 -4.06 -1.73 8.42
CA TRP A 22 -5.34 -2.38 8.53
C TRP A 22 -5.44 -3.29 9.75
N PRO A 23 -6.59 -3.33 10.45
CA PRO A 23 -6.80 -4.28 11.53
C PRO A 23 -6.78 -5.71 10.98
N TRP A 24 -6.24 -6.62 11.76
CA TRP A 24 -6.14 -8.01 11.41
C TRP A 24 -6.80 -8.89 12.46
N GLU A 25 -7.77 -9.70 12.05
CA GLU A 25 -8.37 -10.70 12.91
C GLU A 25 -7.73 -12.05 12.66
N THR A 26 -7.20 -12.68 13.69
CA THR A 26 -6.66 -14.04 13.62
C THR A 26 -7.66 -15.03 14.18
N TYR A 27 -7.88 -16.14 13.46
CA TYR A 27 -8.80 -17.20 13.89
C TYR A 27 -8.19 -18.18 14.91
N SER A 28 -6.91 -18.05 15.27
CA SER A 28 -6.26 -18.94 16.21
C SER A 28 -5.24 -18.22 17.08
N ALA A 29 -5.09 -18.70 18.35
CA ALA A 29 -4.08 -18.18 19.27
C ALA A 29 -2.64 -18.32 18.73
N LYS A 30 -2.34 -19.38 17.98
CA LYS A 30 -1.04 -19.53 17.27
C LYS A 30 -0.85 -18.55 16.12
N GLY A 31 -1.93 -17.99 15.58
CA GLY A 31 -1.88 -16.93 14.56
C GLY A 31 -1.58 -15.56 15.15
N GLN A 32 -1.89 -15.33 16.43
CA GLN A 32 -1.69 -14.04 17.07
C GLN A 32 -0.21 -13.66 17.21
N GLU A 33 0.67 -14.63 17.49
CA GLU A 33 2.12 -14.40 17.57
C GLU A 33 2.74 -13.98 16.22
N LYS A 34 2.06 -14.29 15.11
CA LYS A 34 2.48 -14.01 13.73
C LYS A 34 1.60 -12.93 13.07
N SER A 35 0.72 -12.30 13.85
CA SER A 35 -0.18 -11.27 13.31
C SER A 35 0.56 -9.94 13.08
N PRO A 36 0.09 -9.08 12.16
CA PRO A 36 0.59 -7.73 12.01
C PRO A 36 0.56 -6.91 13.31
N GLU A 37 -0.43 -7.14 14.18
CA GLU A 37 -0.58 -6.45 15.47
C GLU A 37 0.57 -6.73 16.44
N ALA A 38 1.25 -7.88 16.32
CA ALA A 38 2.46 -8.17 17.08
C ALA A 38 3.71 -7.45 16.52
N GLN A 39 3.60 -6.84 15.35
CA GLN A 39 4.74 -6.29 14.61
C GLN A 39 4.67 -4.78 14.43
N TYR A 40 3.48 -4.21 14.32
CA TYR A 40 3.22 -2.78 14.23
C TYR A 40 1.83 -2.44 14.75
N GLN A 41 1.67 -1.18 15.15
CA GLN A 41 0.39 -0.69 15.66
C GLN A 41 -0.63 -0.60 14.52
N THR A 42 -1.66 -1.46 14.55
CA THR A 42 -2.79 -1.37 13.63
C THR A 42 -3.77 -0.29 14.06
N MET A 43 -4.60 0.18 13.13
CA MET A 43 -5.67 1.15 13.39
C MET A 43 -7.04 0.48 13.21
N SER A 44 -8.05 0.95 13.96
CA SER A 44 -9.42 0.52 13.70
C SER A 44 -9.91 1.04 12.34
N LEU A 45 -10.87 0.32 11.73
CA LEU A 45 -11.49 0.78 10.47
C LEU A 45 -12.16 2.16 10.63
N GLY A 46 -12.70 2.44 11.83
CA GLY A 46 -13.30 3.74 12.14
C GLY A 46 -12.27 4.87 12.15
N ASP A 47 -11.11 4.64 12.79
CA ASP A 47 -10.03 5.63 12.82
C ASP A 47 -9.43 5.86 11.44
N ILE A 48 -9.22 4.79 10.66
CA ILE A 48 -8.75 4.91 9.27
C ILE A 48 -9.74 5.72 8.43
N ALA A 49 -11.04 5.42 8.51
CA ALA A 49 -12.06 6.12 7.77
C ALA A 49 -12.23 7.60 8.19
N ALA A 50 -11.91 7.93 9.43
CA ALA A 50 -12.00 9.29 9.97
C ALA A 50 -10.83 10.20 9.55
N LEU A 51 -9.75 9.64 9.03
CA LEU A 51 -8.62 10.44 8.52
C LEU A 51 -9.06 11.27 7.30
N PRO A 52 -8.69 12.56 7.22
CA PRO A 52 -9.06 13.42 6.09
C PRO A 52 -8.14 13.21 4.88
N VAL A 53 -8.00 11.95 4.42
CA VAL A 53 -7.09 11.59 3.30
C VAL A 53 -7.45 12.34 2.02
N GLY A 54 -8.73 12.54 1.75
CA GLY A 54 -9.18 13.29 0.58
C GLY A 54 -8.72 14.73 0.57
N ASP A 55 -8.54 15.33 1.76
CA ASP A 55 -8.08 16.73 1.87
C ASP A 55 -6.59 16.91 1.53
N LEU A 56 -5.82 15.82 1.37
CA LEU A 56 -4.45 15.89 0.87
C LEU A 56 -4.40 16.04 -0.65
N ILE A 57 -5.44 15.58 -1.35
CA ILE A 57 -5.44 15.39 -2.80
C ILE A 57 -5.88 16.68 -3.50
N ALA A 58 -5.07 17.13 -4.45
CA ALA A 58 -5.35 18.30 -5.26
C ALA A 58 -6.56 18.06 -6.19
N PRO A 59 -7.25 19.13 -6.63
CA PRO A 59 -8.29 18.99 -7.65
C PRO A 59 -7.77 18.26 -8.89
N GLY A 60 -8.48 17.19 -9.31
CA GLY A 60 -8.05 16.34 -10.41
C GLY A 60 -7.02 15.27 -10.03
N GLY A 61 -6.70 15.12 -8.77
CA GLY A 61 -5.76 14.11 -8.29
C GLY A 61 -6.36 12.70 -8.15
N ALA A 62 -5.50 11.73 -7.86
CA ALA A 62 -5.84 10.33 -7.75
C ALA A 62 -5.38 9.72 -6.42
N LEU A 63 -6.09 8.69 -5.99
CA LEU A 63 -5.77 7.87 -4.82
C LEU A 63 -5.61 6.42 -5.23
N ILE A 64 -4.52 5.79 -4.79
CA ILE A 64 -4.33 4.34 -4.85
C ILE A 64 -4.26 3.84 -3.40
N CYS A 65 -5.07 2.84 -3.09
CA CYS A 65 -5.14 2.29 -1.74
C CYS A 65 -4.86 0.79 -1.74
N TRP A 66 -3.79 0.38 -1.07
CA TRP A 66 -3.47 -1.01 -0.82
C TRP A 66 -4.43 -1.63 0.18
N ALA A 67 -4.71 -2.91 0.00
CA ALA A 67 -5.71 -3.60 0.78
C ALA A 67 -5.32 -5.05 1.05
N THR A 68 -6.11 -5.72 1.90
CA THR A 68 -6.05 -7.17 2.10
C THR A 68 -7.34 -7.82 1.62
N TRP A 69 -7.26 -9.02 1.07
CA TRP A 69 -8.43 -9.72 0.52
C TRP A 69 -9.61 -9.88 1.51
N PRO A 70 -9.39 -10.16 2.82
CA PRO A 70 -10.49 -10.21 3.77
C PRO A 70 -11.27 -8.89 3.88
N LEU A 71 -10.58 -7.76 3.88
CA LEU A 71 -11.21 -6.43 3.95
C LEU A 71 -11.88 -6.03 2.63
N VAL A 72 -11.34 -6.49 1.51
CA VAL A 72 -11.99 -6.36 0.19
C VAL A 72 -13.31 -7.12 0.20
N ALA A 73 -13.31 -8.39 0.64
CA ALA A 73 -14.50 -9.25 0.67
C ALA A 73 -15.63 -8.71 1.56
N THR A 74 -15.30 -7.96 2.61
CA THR A 74 -16.28 -7.32 3.50
C THR A 74 -16.71 -5.92 3.05
N GLY A 75 -16.10 -5.37 2.00
CA GLY A 75 -16.33 -3.99 1.56
C GLY A 75 -15.74 -2.93 2.50
N ALA A 76 -14.89 -3.32 3.45
CA ALA A 76 -14.34 -2.38 4.44
C ALA A 76 -13.44 -1.32 3.77
N VAL A 77 -12.61 -1.73 2.83
CA VAL A 77 -11.73 -0.82 2.08
C VAL A 77 -12.54 0.20 1.29
N GLU A 78 -13.57 -0.25 0.58
CA GLU A 78 -14.45 0.64 -0.17
C GLU A 78 -15.12 1.68 0.74
N ARG A 79 -15.59 1.27 1.93
CA ARG A 79 -16.20 2.19 2.90
C ARG A 79 -15.21 3.26 3.36
N CYS A 80 -13.97 2.90 3.67
CA CYS A 80 -12.93 3.87 4.04
C CYS A 80 -12.64 4.84 2.90
N MET A 81 -12.44 4.35 1.69
CA MET A 81 -12.18 5.20 0.53
C MET A 81 -13.35 6.15 0.21
N ARG A 82 -14.60 5.69 0.37
CA ARG A 82 -15.80 6.55 0.25
C ARG A 82 -15.86 7.61 1.33
N ALA A 83 -15.49 7.28 2.58
CA ALA A 83 -15.42 8.25 3.67
C ALA A 83 -14.37 9.34 3.39
N TRP A 84 -13.29 9.02 2.69
CA TRP A 84 -12.29 9.97 2.22
C TRP A 84 -12.74 10.79 1.00
N GLY A 85 -13.92 10.55 0.44
CA GLY A 85 -14.43 11.21 -0.76
C GLY A 85 -13.89 10.63 -2.08
N PHE A 86 -13.22 9.49 -2.02
CA PHE A 86 -12.58 8.82 -3.17
C PHE A 86 -13.13 7.39 -3.37
N PRO A 87 -14.37 7.23 -3.85
CA PRO A 87 -14.90 5.91 -4.15
C PRO A 87 -14.04 5.20 -5.19
N PRO A 88 -13.70 3.91 -4.98
CA PRO A 88 -12.89 3.17 -5.94
C PRO A 88 -13.61 3.02 -7.27
N ILE A 89 -12.88 3.16 -8.36
CA ILE A 89 -13.37 3.02 -9.74
C ILE A 89 -12.79 1.80 -10.45
N THR A 90 -11.63 1.34 -10.02
CA THR A 90 -10.94 0.15 -10.53
C THR A 90 -9.91 -0.32 -9.52
N GLY A 91 -9.15 -1.34 -9.86
CA GLY A 91 -8.08 -1.86 -9.01
C GLY A 91 -7.25 -2.92 -9.72
N GLY A 92 -6.30 -3.45 -8.98
CA GLY A 92 -5.40 -4.48 -9.47
C GLY A 92 -4.82 -5.30 -8.31
N GLY A 93 -3.75 -6.01 -8.60
CA GLY A 93 -3.04 -6.82 -7.62
C GLY A 93 -1.55 -6.86 -7.88
N TRP A 94 -0.80 -7.05 -6.81
CA TRP A 94 0.63 -7.32 -6.86
C TRP A 94 0.89 -8.78 -6.57
N ALA A 95 1.45 -9.51 -7.54
CA ALA A 95 1.84 -10.90 -7.40
C ALA A 95 3.34 -11.01 -7.19
N LYS A 96 3.73 -11.60 -6.05
CA LYS A 96 5.14 -11.86 -5.71
C LYS A 96 5.62 -13.12 -6.41
N ARG A 97 6.77 -13.06 -7.08
CA ARG A 97 7.44 -14.23 -7.66
C ARG A 97 8.74 -14.52 -6.95
N THR A 98 9.02 -15.79 -6.75
CA THR A 98 10.33 -16.25 -6.28
C THR A 98 11.39 -16.01 -7.36
N VAL A 99 12.68 -16.05 -7.00
CA VAL A 99 13.82 -15.97 -7.92
C VAL A 99 13.76 -16.98 -9.08
N ASN A 100 13.05 -18.11 -8.86
CA ASN A 100 12.80 -19.13 -9.87
C ASN A 100 11.52 -18.86 -10.71
N GLY A 101 10.94 -17.67 -10.63
CA GLY A 101 9.76 -17.24 -11.38
C GLY A 101 8.43 -17.85 -10.94
N LYS A 102 8.40 -18.69 -9.88
CA LYS A 102 7.16 -19.28 -9.36
C LYS A 102 6.39 -18.26 -8.51
N LEU A 103 5.06 -18.28 -8.59
CA LEU A 103 4.22 -17.47 -7.70
C LEU A 103 4.46 -17.85 -6.24
N ARG A 104 4.63 -16.85 -5.40
CA ARG A 104 4.78 -17.05 -3.96
C ARG A 104 3.42 -17.19 -3.30
N TRP A 105 3.26 -18.28 -2.54
CA TRP A 105 2.04 -18.54 -1.78
C TRP A 105 2.11 -17.85 -0.42
N GLY A 106 1.22 -16.90 -0.18
CA GLY A 106 1.06 -16.24 1.11
C GLY A 106 0.15 -17.02 2.07
N THR A 107 -0.13 -16.41 3.21
CA THR A 107 -1.16 -16.87 4.15
C THR A 107 -2.55 -16.48 3.66
N GLY A 108 -3.59 -17.02 4.28
CA GLY A 108 -4.99 -16.65 4.02
C GLY A 108 -5.95 -17.49 4.85
N TYR A 109 -7.21 -17.05 4.96
CA TYR A 109 -8.22 -17.69 5.79
C TYR A 109 -8.71 -19.03 5.22
N ARG A 110 -9.16 -19.02 3.97
CA ARG A 110 -9.63 -20.18 3.23
C ARG A 110 -8.76 -20.44 2.02
N ASN A 111 -8.50 -19.38 1.26
CA ASN A 111 -7.61 -19.42 0.11
C ASN A 111 -6.27 -18.82 0.51
N ARG A 112 -5.17 -19.42 0.06
CA ARG A 112 -3.85 -18.80 0.22
C ARG A 112 -3.73 -17.62 -0.75
N SER A 113 -3.22 -16.50 -0.26
CA SER A 113 -3.03 -15.31 -1.07
C SER A 113 -1.84 -15.47 -2.01
N LEU A 114 -2.05 -15.17 -3.29
CA LEU A 114 -0.99 -15.10 -4.32
C LEU A 114 -0.70 -13.66 -4.75
N CYS A 115 -1.57 -12.72 -4.37
CA CYS A 115 -1.39 -11.31 -4.68
C CYS A 115 -1.97 -10.44 -3.58
N GLU A 116 -1.46 -9.22 -3.49
CA GLU A 116 -2.00 -8.16 -2.64
C GLU A 116 -2.83 -7.21 -3.50
N PRO A 117 -4.10 -6.98 -3.18
CA PRO A 117 -4.97 -6.11 -3.98
C PRO A 117 -4.70 -4.63 -3.69
N TYR A 118 -4.95 -3.78 -4.69
CA TYR A 118 -5.06 -2.34 -4.53
C TYR A 118 -6.27 -1.80 -5.29
N PHE A 119 -6.78 -0.66 -4.83
CA PHE A 119 -7.86 0.07 -5.48
C PHE A 119 -7.37 1.41 -5.98
N VAL A 120 -7.97 1.86 -7.09
CA VAL A 120 -7.69 3.17 -7.71
C VAL A 120 -8.96 4.00 -7.69
N ALA A 121 -8.86 5.23 -7.23
CA ALA A 121 -9.89 6.24 -7.30
C ALA A 121 -9.31 7.53 -7.90
N ALA A 122 -10.10 8.25 -8.65
CA ALA A 122 -9.67 9.50 -9.26
C ALA A 122 -10.85 10.46 -9.35
N LEU A 123 -10.60 11.75 -9.18
CA LEU A 123 -11.58 12.79 -9.45
C LEU A 123 -11.73 13.00 -10.97
N PRO A 124 -12.91 13.49 -11.43
CA PRO A 124 -13.10 13.83 -12.83
C PRO A 124 -12.01 14.80 -13.33
N GLY A 125 -11.44 14.50 -14.48
CA GLY A 125 -10.36 15.29 -15.05
C GLY A 125 -8.97 14.96 -14.51
N ALA A 126 -8.82 13.88 -13.72
CA ALA A 126 -7.53 13.41 -13.22
C ALA A 126 -6.61 12.94 -14.36
N PRO A 127 -5.59 13.69 -14.75
CA PRO A 127 -4.65 13.27 -15.80
C PRO A 127 -3.48 12.47 -15.25
N VAL A 128 -3.49 12.14 -13.96
CA VAL A 128 -2.28 11.85 -13.19
C VAL A 128 -1.65 10.54 -13.57
N VAL A 129 -2.44 9.52 -13.92
CA VAL A 129 -1.94 8.23 -14.37
C VAL A 129 -2.56 7.89 -15.72
N ASP A 130 -1.73 7.68 -16.74
CA ASP A 130 -2.24 7.16 -18.02
C ASP A 130 -2.71 5.72 -17.82
N GLY A 131 -4.00 5.57 -17.59
CA GLY A 131 -4.63 4.28 -17.30
C GLY A 131 -4.47 3.25 -18.42
N ARG A 132 -4.14 3.67 -19.65
CA ARG A 132 -3.84 2.75 -20.76
C ARG A 132 -2.48 2.08 -20.62
N ARG A 133 -1.58 2.65 -19.84
CA ARG A 133 -0.23 2.14 -19.56
C ARG A 133 -0.07 1.57 -18.17
N PHE A 134 -1.05 1.75 -17.27
CA PHE A 134 -1.02 1.23 -15.90
C PHE A 134 -1.73 -0.14 -15.85
N PRO A 135 -0.97 -1.23 -15.73
CA PRO A 135 -1.54 -2.58 -15.71
C PRO A 135 -2.24 -2.85 -14.38
N ASN A 136 -3.27 -3.70 -14.40
CA ASN A 136 -3.94 -4.14 -13.19
C ASN A 136 -3.27 -5.34 -12.49
N LEU A 137 -2.16 -5.83 -13.03
CA LEU A 137 -1.30 -6.82 -12.41
C LEU A 137 0.13 -6.31 -12.43
N ILE A 138 0.70 -6.20 -11.24
CA ILE A 138 2.14 -5.92 -11.03
C ILE A 138 2.79 -7.24 -10.61
N GLU A 139 3.89 -7.60 -11.24
CA GLU A 139 4.67 -8.77 -10.88
C GLU A 139 6.11 -8.34 -10.57
N THR A 140 6.60 -8.76 -9.40
CA THR A 140 7.98 -8.49 -9.01
C THR A 140 8.65 -9.75 -8.48
N LEU A 141 9.97 -9.83 -8.65
CA LEU A 141 10.78 -10.84 -8.00
C LEU A 141 11.01 -10.42 -6.55
N ILE A 142 10.90 -11.37 -5.65
CA ILE A 142 11.29 -11.17 -4.25
C ILE A 142 12.71 -11.66 -4.04
N SER A 143 13.48 -10.95 -3.22
CA SER A 143 14.82 -11.35 -2.83
C SER A 143 14.80 -12.68 -2.09
N GLU A 144 15.93 -13.41 -2.08
CA GLU A 144 16.06 -14.65 -1.31
C GLU A 144 15.86 -14.42 0.19
N LEU A 145 16.27 -13.26 0.73
CA LEU A 145 16.05 -12.85 2.11
C LEU A 145 14.56 -12.78 2.44
N GLU A 146 13.74 -12.20 1.57
CA GLU A 146 12.29 -12.20 1.73
C GLU A 146 11.70 -13.61 1.55
N ALA A 147 12.32 -14.47 0.78
CA ALA A 147 11.87 -15.84 0.56
C ALA A 147 12.13 -16.75 1.77
N VAL A 148 13.27 -16.60 2.42
CA VAL A 148 13.70 -17.41 3.59
C VAL A 148 12.90 -17.07 4.85
N SER A 149 12.46 -15.83 5.01
CA SER A 149 11.70 -15.42 6.18
C SER A 149 10.33 -16.09 6.34
N PHE A 150 9.94 -16.98 5.41
CA PHE A 150 8.62 -17.61 5.43
C PHE A 150 8.48 -18.77 6.43
N ASP A 151 9.57 -19.38 6.89
CA ASP A 151 9.51 -20.53 7.82
C ASP A 151 9.61 -20.16 9.30
N GLY A 152 9.76 -18.89 9.66
CA GLY A 152 9.82 -18.53 11.08
C GLY A 152 9.71 -17.06 11.46
N LEU A 153 10.05 -16.14 10.58
CA LEU A 153 10.16 -14.72 10.92
C LEU A 153 9.58 -13.81 9.82
N ALA A 154 8.31 -13.96 9.53
CA ALA A 154 7.58 -13.11 8.58
C ALA A 154 7.44 -11.68 9.12
N ARG A 155 8.52 -10.92 9.27
CA ARG A 155 8.52 -9.63 9.95
C ARG A 155 8.63 -8.40 9.07
N GLU A 156 9.09 -8.54 7.82
CA GLU A 156 9.39 -7.36 6.99
C GLU A 156 8.56 -7.29 5.70
N HIS A 157 7.48 -8.05 5.64
CA HIS A 157 6.77 -8.36 4.39
C HIS A 157 5.69 -7.37 3.96
N SER A 158 5.54 -6.24 4.63
CA SER A 158 4.55 -5.24 4.20
C SER A 158 5.14 -4.17 3.29
N ARG A 159 6.42 -4.30 2.90
CA ARG A 159 7.06 -3.36 1.97
C ARG A 159 6.47 -3.55 0.57
N LYS A 160 5.94 -2.50 0.00
CA LYS A 160 5.41 -2.53 -1.37
C LYS A 160 6.55 -2.43 -2.39
N PRO A 161 6.41 -2.99 -3.61
CA PRO A 161 7.50 -3.10 -4.56
C PRO A 161 7.93 -1.72 -5.10
N ASP A 162 9.24 -1.51 -5.19
CA ASP A 162 9.81 -0.26 -5.72
C ASP A 162 9.41 -0.04 -7.18
N GLU A 163 9.24 -1.11 -7.95
CA GLU A 163 8.80 -1.08 -9.34
C GLU A 163 7.40 -0.46 -9.50
N PHE A 164 6.51 -0.67 -8.52
CA PHE A 164 5.19 -0.04 -8.51
C PHE A 164 5.33 1.49 -8.41
N TYR A 165 6.15 1.99 -7.50
CA TYR A 165 6.36 3.43 -7.30
C TYR A 165 7.13 4.04 -8.47
N ALA A 166 8.10 3.33 -9.04
CA ALA A 166 8.84 3.75 -10.22
C ALA A 166 7.91 3.88 -11.43
N LEU A 167 7.05 2.88 -11.66
CA LEU A 167 6.04 2.92 -12.73
C LEU A 167 5.08 4.11 -12.55
N LEU A 168 4.57 4.32 -11.35
CA LEU A 168 3.71 5.46 -11.08
C LEU A 168 4.42 6.79 -11.32
N ALA A 169 5.69 6.90 -10.96
CA ALA A 169 6.49 8.10 -11.20
C ALA A 169 6.68 8.36 -12.70
N GLU A 170 6.93 7.31 -13.50
CA GLU A 170 7.03 7.39 -14.96
C GLU A 170 5.70 7.84 -15.60
N LEU A 171 4.58 7.28 -15.13
CA LEU A 171 3.24 7.55 -15.67
C LEU A 171 2.63 8.87 -15.18
N SER A 172 3.27 9.55 -14.22
CA SER A 172 2.81 10.83 -13.68
C SER A 172 3.95 11.86 -13.63
N PRO A 173 4.55 12.23 -14.79
CA PRO A 173 5.67 13.15 -14.82
C PRO A 173 5.24 14.53 -14.29
N GLY A 174 6.08 15.10 -13.39
CA GLY A 174 5.81 16.40 -12.78
C GLY A 174 4.74 16.42 -11.67
N ALA A 175 4.07 15.29 -11.39
CA ALA A 175 3.10 15.19 -10.31
C ALA A 175 3.79 15.28 -8.94
N ARG A 176 3.12 15.91 -7.97
CA ARG A 176 3.47 15.83 -6.56
C ARG A 176 2.86 14.56 -5.98
N ARG A 177 3.72 13.68 -5.49
CA ARG A 177 3.35 12.33 -5.04
C ARG A 177 3.54 12.21 -3.55
N LEU A 178 2.63 11.48 -2.91
CA LEU A 178 2.67 11.19 -1.48
C LEU A 178 2.43 9.71 -1.24
N GLU A 179 3.26 9.11 -0.37
CA GLU A 179 3.01 7.81 0.22
C GLU A 179 2.56 7.99 1.67
N LEU A 180 1.29 7.65 1.95
CA LEU A 180 0.72 7.63 3.31
C LEU A 180 0.96 6.30 3.98
N PHE A 181 1.30 6.38 5.27
CA PHE A 181 1.70 5.25 6.11
C PHE A 181 3.02 4.64 5.62
N SER A 182 3.87 5.51 5.06
CA SER A 182 5.17 5.12 4.52
C SER A 182 6.08 4.58 5.61
N ARG A 183 6.90 3.58 5.24
CA ARG A 183 7.91 2.96 6.10
C ARG A 183 9.33 3.16 5.56
N GLU A 184 9.46 3.90 4.46
CA GLU A 184 10.72 4.24 3.83
C GLU A 184 10.61 5.55 3.07
N THR A 185 11.74 6.20 2.81
CA THR A 185 11.79 7.39 1.97
C THR A 185 12.05 6.98 0.52
N ARG A 186 11.35 7.62 -0.43
CA ARG A 186 11.49 7.35 -1.86
C ARG A 186 11.81 8.61 -2.64
N PRO A 187 12.78 8.59 -3.58
CA PRO A 187 13.07 9.73 -4.43
C PRO A 187 11.82 10.20 -5.20
N GLY A 188 11.50 11.49 -5.13
CA GLY A 188 10.36 12.08 -5.80
C GLY A 188 8.99 11.80 -5.20
N TRP A 189 8.96 11.28 -3.97
CA TRP A 189 7.77 11.08 -3.15
C TRP A 189 7.92 11.77 -1.80
N ASP A 190 6.89 12.48 -1.37
CA ASP A 190 6.76 12.82 0.03
C ASP A 190 6.23 11.60 0.79
N GLY A 191 6.65 11.42 2.02
CA GLY A 191 6.22 10.30 2.87
C GLY A 191 5.59 10.80 4.16
N TRP A 192 4.60 10.07 4.67
CA TRP A 192 4.04 10.28 6.00
C TRP A 192 3.66 8.95 6.65
N GLY A 193 4.12 8.75 7.88
CA GLY A 193 3.84 7.53 8.66
C GLY A 193 4.66 7.48 9.94
N ASN A 194 4.21 6.68 10.90
CA ASN A 194 4.89 6.53 12.21
C ASN A 194 6.24 5.80 12.11
N GLU A 195 6.44 5.04 11.05
CA GLU A 195 7.66 4.24 10.82
C GLU A 195 8.43 4.73 9.59
N ILE A 196 8.22 5.98 9.16
CA ILE A 196 8.96 6.56 8.03
C ILE A 196 10.47 6.41 8.27
N ALA A 197 11.22 6.00 7.28
CA ALA A 197 12.64 5.69 7.37
C ALA A 197 13.00 4.36 8.08
N LYS A 198 12.04 3.50 8.43
CA LYS A 198 12.34 2.19 9.04
C LYS A 198 13.23 1.32 8.16
N PHE A 199 13.04 1.40 6.85
CA PHE A 199 13.80 0.63 5.86
C PHE A 199 14.86 1.48 5.13
N ASP A 200 15.08 2.72 5.54
CA ASP A 200 16.13 3.55 4.96
C ASP A 200 17.50 2.98 5.31
N GLY A 201 18.29 2.66 4.31
CA GLY A 201 19.62 2.04 4.47
C GLY A 201 19.65 0.54 4.25
N GLU A 202 18.51 -0.14 4.10
CA GLU A 202 18.45 -1.51 3.58
C GLU A 202 18.55 -1.47 2.05
N THR A 203 19.77 -1.42 1.52
CA THR A 203 20.00 -1.54 0.07
C THR A 203 19.56 -2.95 -0.35
N CYS A 204 18.64 -3.04 -1.31
CA CYS A 204 18.50 -4.26 -2.10
C CYS A 204 19.86 -4.60 -2.67
N GLY A 205 20.47 -5.71 -2.21
CA GLY A 205 21.75 -6.16 -2.72
C GLY A 205 21.64 -6.34 -4.23
N GLU A 206 22.49 -5.65 -4.98
CA GLU A 206 22.66 -5.94 -6.39
C GLU A 206 22.99 -7.42 -6.54
N PRO A 207 22.35 -8.14 -7.47
CA PRO A 207 22.76 -9.51 -7.78
C PRO A 207 24.15 -9.48 -8.36
N ALA A 208 25.06 -10.22 -7.73
CA ALA A 208 26.40 -10.45 -8.24
C ALA A 208 26.37 -11.32 -9.51
#